data_56d4232d76586d3e184e9911532db53c
#
_entry.id   56d4232d76586d3e184e9911532db53c
#
_cell.length_a   1.000
_cell.length_b   1.000
_cell.length_c   1.000
_cell.angle_alpha   90.00
_cell.angle_beta   90.00
_cell.angle_gamma   90.00
#
_symmetry.space_group_name_H-M   'P 1'
#
loop_
_entity.id
_entity.type
_entity.pdbx_description
1 polymer ?
#
loop_
_entity_poly.entity_id
_entity_poly.type
_entity_poly.pdbx_seq_one_letter_code
_entity_poly.pdbx_strand_id
1 'polypeptide(L)'
;AERIRYKYSIKNVTGLNLLPFVRFDDPFEIIAHLMVGSEGTLAFLSEVTMKTEYDYPYKASAMLYFKTIKEASRAVVAMKKLVDETGEWTVKGAEMLDYKSLSSVNDPVFLKYKGEVASSALPGVEPGDETGLTAVLTETKARTPEELQQNISAIEACLQAFTTYIPVRFTDRPEEYSKYWAIRSGIFPSVGGTRQPGTTCLIEDIAFHIEDLPEATAELQQLIARHGYNDACIYGHALEGNYHFIINQSFSTQAEVKRYEDLMNDIKTLVVDKYDGSLKAEHGTGRNMAPFVCHEWGDDAYKAMKAVKELFDPQGLLNPGVIFNDDPQCHIKNFKPLPLLVMSDKRQATSLVADKCIECGFCEVNCLSCGFTLSSRQRIVLQREISRLKQSGE
;
A
#
# COMPACT_ATOMS: atom_id res chain seq x y z
N ALA A 1 -17.20 -16.99 -15.21
CA ALA A 1 -17.22 -17.37 -13.77
C ALA A 1 -15.83 -17.75 -13.26
N GLU A 2 -15.09 -18.68 -13.92
CA GLU A 2 -13.75 -19.13 -13.48
C GLU A 2 -12.76 -17.98 -13.40
N ARG A 3 -12.68 -17.12 -14.43
CA ARG A 3 -11.81 -15.94 -14.43
C ARG A 3 -12.10 -15.00 -13.25
N ILE A 4 -13.37 -14.79 -12.92
CA ILE A 4 -13.77 -13.97 -11.79
C ILE A 4 -13.25 -14.58 -10.48
N ARG A 5 -13.52 -15.89 -10.24
CA ARG A 5 -13.02 -16.57 -9.03
C ARG A 5 -11.51 -16.54 -8.91
N TYR A 6 -10.80 -16.71 -10.02
CA TYR A 6 -9.34 -16.64 -10.05
C TYR A 6 -8.83 -15.24 -9.68
N LYS A 7 -9.36 -14.17 -10.28
CA LYS A 7 -8.96 -12.78 -9.98
C LYS A 7 -9.27 -12.38 -8.54
N TYR A 8 -10.30 -12.98 -7.93
CA TYR A 8 -10.62 -12.74 -6.50
C TYR A 8 -10.02 -13.80 -5.55
N SER A 9 -9.11 -14.67 -6.01
CA SER A 9 -8.28 -15.48 -5.13
C SER A 9 -7.15 -14.69 -4.47
N ILE A 10 -6.89 -13.49 -4.97
CA ILE A 10 -6.04 -12.46 -4.37
C ILE A 10 -6.88 -11.22 -4.04
N LYS A 11 -6.33 -10.27 -3.28
CA LYS A 11 -6.95 -8.96 -3.10
C LYS A 11 -7.10 -8.27 -4.46
N ASN A 12 -8.32 -7.86 -4.80
CA ASN A 12 -8.61 -7.19 -6.05
C ASN A 12 -9.80 -6.25 -5.91
N VAL A 13 -9.58 -4.96 -6.12
CA VAL A 13 -10.60 -3.92 -6.19
C VAL A 13 -10.47 -3.10 -7.48
N THR A 14 -9.79 -3.66 -8.50
CA THR A 14 -9.75 -3.07 -9.83
C THR A 14 -11.10 -3.23 -10.53
N GLY A 15 -11.74 -2.13 -10.85
CA GLY A 15 -13.07 -2.14 -11.48
C GLY A 15 -14.21 -2.34 -10.48
N LEU A 16 -15.39 -2.66 -10.96
CA LEU A 16 -16.52 -3.05 -10.11
C LEU A 16 -16.38 -4.49 -9.64
N ASN A 17 -16.86 -4.74 -8.43
CA ASN A 17 -16.86 -6.06 -7.84
C ASN A 17 -17.81 -7.02 -8.59
N LEU A 18 -17.24 -7.91 -9.40
CA LEU A 18 -17.98 -8.94 -10.12
C LEU A 18 -18.17 -10.24 -9.33
N LEU A 19 -17.51 -10.41 -8.19
CA LEU A 19 -17.59 -11.62 -7.38
C LEU A 19 -19.02 -11.99 -6.95
N PRO A 20 -19.90 -11.04 -6.60
CA PRO A 20 -21.28 -11.34 -6.22
C PRO A 20 -22.04 -12.17 -7.25
N PHE A 21 -21.82 -11.95 -8.54
CA PHE A 21 -22.50 -12.68 -9.63
C PHE A 21 -22.12 -14.18 -9.73
N VAL A 22 -21.03 -14.58 -9.11
CA VAL A 22 -20.55 -15.97 -9.12
C VAL A 22 -20.57 -16.61 -7.73
N ARG A 23 -20.93 -15.82 -6.70
CA ARG A 23 -20.96 -16.25 -5.30
C ARG A 23 -22.37 -16.42 -4.76
N PHE A 24 -23.33 -15.64 -5.24
CA PHE A 24 -24.70 -15.58 -4.73
C PHE A 24 -25.71 -15.83 -5.85
N ASP A 25 -26.81 -16.50 -5.52
CA ASP A 25 -27.98 -16.70 -6.37
C ASP A 25 -29.11 -15.73 -6.01
N ASP A 26 -29.12 -15.21 -4.76
CA ASP A 26 -30.12 -14.24 -4.30
C ASP A 26 -29.79 -12.84 -4.86
N PRO A 27 -30.72 -12.21 -5.60
CA PRO A 27 -30.52 -10.87 -6.16
C PRO A 27 -30.26 -9.79 -5.09
N PHE A 28 -30.82 -9.90 -3.88
CA PHE A 28 -30.58 -8.95 -2.81
C PHE A 28 -29.15 -9.05 -2.27
N GLU A 29 -28.62 -10.26 -2.12
CA GLU A 29 -27.22 -10.48 -1.75
C GLU A 29 -26.28 -9.97 -2.85
N ILE A 30 -26.62 -10.19 -4.12
CA ILE A 30 -25.84 -9.66 -5.25
C ILE A 30 -25.79 -8.13 -5.18
N ILE A 31 -26.93 -7.45 -5.06
CA ILE A 31 -27.01 -5.99 -4.99
C ILE A 31 -26.23 -5.45 -3.77
N ALA A 32 -26.43 -6.03 -2.61
CA ALA A 32 -25.74 -5.60 -1.38
C ALA A 32 -24.22 -5.67 -1.52
N HIS A 33 -23.70 -6.76 -2.11
CA HIS A 33 -22.27 -6.95 -2.27
C HIS A 33 -21.67 -6.22 -3.47
N LEU A 34 -22.46 -5.85 -4.48
CA LEU A 34 -22.03 -4.93 -5.54
C LEU A 34 -21.69 -3.53 -5.02
N MET A 35 -22.30 -3.11 -3.90
CA MET A 35 -22.00 -1.82 -3.28
C MET A 35 -20.60 -1.79 -2.67
N VAL A 36 -20.03 -2.96 -2.29
CA VAL A 36 -18.68 -3.06 -1.74
C VAL A 36 -17.66 -2.83 -2.86
N GLY A 37 -16.83 -1.78 -2.71
CA GLY A 37 -15.85 -1.38 -3.71
C GLY A 37 -16.46 -0.59 -4.89
N SER A 38 -17.71 -0.16 -4.82
CA SER A 38 -18.35 0.64 -5.88
C SER A 38 -17.88 2.08 -5.97
N GLU A 39 -17.12 2.57 -4.99
CA GLU A 39 -16.53 3.92 -4.96
C GLU A 39 -17.54 5.06 -5.21
N GLY A 40 -18.78 4.88 -4.73
CA GLY A 40 -19.87 5.84 -4.94
C GLY A 40 -20.38 5.95 -6.38
N THR A 41 -20.03 4.99 -7.25
CA THR A 41 -20.47 5.01 -8.67
C THR A 41 -21.83 4.38 -8.90
N LEU A 42 -22.34 3.59 -7.95
CA LEU A 42 -23.62 2.86 -8.09
C LEU A 42 -24.74 3.45 -7.23
N ALA A 43 -24.44 3.87 -6.01
CA ALA A 43 -25.41 4.38 -5.07
C ALA A 43 -24.77 5.23 -3.96
N PHE A 44 -25.63 5.91 -3.19
CA PHE A 44 -25.27 6.51 -1.90
C PHE A 44 -25.61 5.52 -0.79
N LEU A 45 -24.62 5.15 0.00
CA LEU A 45 -24.79 4.26 1.16
C LEU A 45 -25.11 5.10 2.40
N SER A 46 -26.33 5.00 2.90
CA SER A 46 -26.77 5.69 4.13
C SER A 46 -26.49 4.87 5.40
N GLU A 47 -26.50 3.55 5.28
CA GLU A 47 -26.32 2.62 6.40
C GLU A 47 -25.73 1.31 5.89
N VAL A 48 -24.90 0.68 6.71
CA VAL A 48 -24.33 -0.64 6.43
C VAL A 48 -24.26 -1.48 7.71
N THR A 49 -24.63 -2.76 7.58
CA THR A 49 -24.44 -3.76 8.64
C THR A 49 -23.28 -4.67 8.23
N MET A 50 -22.26 -4.74 9.07
CA MET A 50 -21.06 -5.53 8.82
C MET A 50 -20.95 -6.69 9.80
N LYS A 51 -20.38 -7.81 9.36
CA LYS A 51 -19.94 -8.88 10.24
C LYS A 51 -18.68 -8.46 10.99
N THR A 52 -18.61 -8.85 12.26
CA THR A 52 -17.41 -8.65 13.08
C THR A 52 -16.51 -9.87 13.01
N GLU A 53 -15.21 -9.64 13.17
CA GLU A 53 -14.22 -10.69 13.33
C GLU A 53 -13.95 -10.94 14.83
N TYR A 54 -13.49 -12.16 15.15
CA TYR A 54 -13.12 -12.49 16.53
C TYR A 54 -11.83 -11.76 16.91
N ASP A 55 -11.86 -11.01 18.01
CA ASP A 55 -10.66 -10.37 18.55
C ASP A 55 -9.96 -11.31 19.55
N TYR A 56 -8.87 -11.88 19.07
CA TYR A 56 -8.06 -12.84 19.85
C TYR A 56 -7.38 -12.13 21.03
N PRO A 57 -7.56 -12.64 22.26
CA PRO A 57 -7.02 -11.98 23.46
C PRO A 57 -5.49 -12.09 23.60
N TYR A 58 -4.88 -13.11 22.99
CA TYR A 58 -3.44 -13.34 23.07
C TYR A 58 -2.81 -13.08 21.73
N LYS A 59 -1.78 -12.23 21.71
CA LYS A 59 -1.09 -11.78 20.48
C LYS A 59 0.42 -11.78 20.72
N ALA A 60 1.18 -12.16 19.71
CA ALA A 60 2.62 -12.00 19.71
C ALA A 60 3.09 -11.52 18.34
N SER A 61 4.12 -10.68 18.33
CA SER A 61 4.74 -10.19 17.11
C SER A 61 6.25 -10.32 17.14
N ALA A 62 6.84 -10.44 15.97
CA ALA A 62 8.28 -10.40 15.75
C ALA A 62 8.62 -9.55 14.52
N MET A 63 9.74 -8.83 14.59
CA MET A 63 10.32 -8.18 13.41
C MET A 63 11.44 -9.09 12.89
N LEU A 64 11.23 -9.69 11.74
CA LEU A 64 12.14 -10.62 11.08
C LEU A 64 12.96 -9.86 10.05
N TYR A 65 14.29 -9.97 10.08
CA TYR A 65 15.16 -9.24 9.16
C TYR A 65 15.90 -10.21 8.23
N PHE A 66 15.81 -9.98 6.94
CA PHE A 66 16.45 -10.77 5.88
C PHE A 66 17.41 -9.90 5.08
N LYS A 67 18.46 -10.51 4.49
CA LYS A 67 19.45 -9.79 3.68
C LYS A 67 18.96 -9.47 2.26
N THR A 68 17.85 -10.05 1.81
CA THR A 68 17.26 -9.79 0.51
C THR A 68 15.74 -9.80 0.58
N ILE A 69 15.09 -8.96 -0.22
CA ILE A 69 13.64 -8.92 -0.33
C ILE A 69 13.06 -10.24 -0.86
N LYS A 70 13.82 -10.94 -1.70
CA LYS A 70 13.44 -12.24 -2.24
C LYS A 70 13.41 -13.33 -1.17
N GLU A 71 14.39 -13.35 -0.27
CA GLU A 71 14.42 -14.30 0.86
C GLU A 71 13.30 -14.01 1.86
N ALA A 72 13.07 -12.72 2.16
CA ALA A 72 11.94 -12.28 2.98
C ALA A 72 10.60 -12.76 2.41
N SER A 73 10.39 -12.57 1.09
CA SER A 73 9.18 -13.02 0.40
C SER A 73 9.03 -14.55 0.42
N ARG A 74 10.11 -15.31 0.25
CA ARG A 74 10.08 -16.79 0.37
C ARG A 74 9.69 -17.24 1.77
N ALA A 75 10.17 -16.55 2.81
CA ALA A 75 9.77 -16.83 4.18
C ALA A 75 8.27 -16.57 4.39
N VAL A 76 7.73 -15.48 3.82
CA VAL A 76 6.28 -15.19 3.86
C VAL A 76 5.47 -16.27 3.16
N VAL A 77 5.89 -16.72 1.98
CA VAL A 77 5.23 -17.85 1.26
C VAL A 77 5.21 -19.12 2.10
N ALA A 78 6.30 -19.42 2.80
CA ALA A 78 6.36 -20.58 3.68
C ALA A 78 5.43 -20.42 4.90
N MET A 79 5.45 -19.24 5.54
CA MET A 79 4.60 -18.95 6.68
C MET A 79 3.10 -18.95 6.34
N LYS A 80 2.69 -18.54 5.13
CA LYS A 80 1.29 -18.58 4.66
C LYS A 80 0.72 -19.99 4.64
N LYS A 81 1.55 -21.01 4.50
CA LYS A 81 1.14 -22.43 4.46
C LYS A 81 0.93 -23.04 5.84
N LEU A 82 1.30 -22.32 6.90
CA LEU A 82 1.13 -22.81 8.27
C LEU A 82 -0.34 -22.69 8.68
N VAL A 83 -0.93 -23.85 8.96
CA VAL A 83 -2.28 -23.96 9.53
C VAL A 83 -2.21 -24.76 10.83
N ASP A 84 -3.10 -24.45 11.76
CA ASP A 84 -3.27 -25.21 13.00
C ASP A 84 -4.09 -26.49 12.77
N GLU A 85 -4.34 -27.24 13.85
CA GLU A 85 -5.11 -28.49 13.80
C GLU A 85 -6.59 -28.28 13.37
N THR A 86 -7.10 -27.07 13.46
CA THR A 86 -8.45 -26.68 13.03
C THR A 86 -8.52 -26.22 11.57
N GLY A 87 -7.36 -26.06 10.93
CA GLY A 87 -7.23 -25.50 9.59
C GLY A 87 -7.21 -23.98 9.55
N GLU A 88 -7.15 -23.32 10.71
CA GLU A 88 -6.94 -21.86 10.77
C GLU A 88 -5.47 -21.51 10.52
N TRP A 89 -5.23 -20.38 9.87
CA TRP A 89 -3.88 -19.88 9.64
C TRP A 89 -3.18 -19.50 10.95
N THR A 90 -1.99 -20.06 11.15
CA THR A 90 -1.13 -19.78 12.30
C THR A 90 -0.62 -18.33 12.30
N VAL A 91 -0.23 -17.84 11.12
CA VAL A 91 0.19 -16.43 10.94
C VAL A 91 -1.02 -15.59 10.57
N LYS A 92 -1.30 -14.57 11.37
CA LYS A 92 -2.47 -13.68 11.17
C LYS A 92 -2.10 -12.38 10.44
N GLY A 93 -0.82 -12.04 10.36
CA GLY A 93 -0.32 -10.88 9.64
C GLY A 93 1.17 -11.00 9.32
N ALA A 94 1.58 -10.55 8.14
CA ALA A 94 2.98 -10.40 7.77
C ALA A 94 3.12 -9.14 6.90
N GLU A 95 3.77 -8.11 7.45
CA GLU A 95 3.98 -6.82 6.82
C GLU A 95 5.41 -6.71 6.31
N MET A 96 5.57 -6.55 5.01
CA MET A 96 6.87 -6.32 4.38
C MET A 96 7.30 -4.85 4.54
N LEU A 97 8.58 -4.64 4.84
CA LEU A 97 9.23 -3.33 4.90
C LEU A 97 10.59 -3.44 4.20
N ASP A 98 10.73 -2.82 3.05
CA ASP A 98 12.01 -2.78 2.35
C ASP A 98 13.04 -1.84 3.02
N TYR A 99 14.27 -1.83 2.52
CA TYR A 99 15.35 -1.02 3.10
C TYR A 99 15.04 0.48 3.13
N LYS A 100 14.30 1.01 2.16
CA LYS A 100 13.89 2.43 2.13
C LYS A 100 12.84 2.73 3.18
N SER A 101 11.90 1.81 3.38
CA SER A 101 10.94 1.90 4.47
C SER A 101 11.64 1.94 5.82
N LEU A 102 12.57 1.01 6.07
CA LEU A 102 13.36 0.96 7.31
C LEU A 102 14.24 2.21 7.51
N SER A 103 14.87 2.68 6.42
CA SER A 103 15.67 3.90 6.43
C SER A 103 14.85 5.14 6.79
N SER A 104 13.61 5.24 6.27
CA SER A 104 12.73 6.40 6.47
C SER A 104 12.35 6.61 7.93
N VAL A 105 12.26 5.53 8.70
CA VAL A 105 11.92 5.54 10.13
C VAL A 105 13.13 5.42 11.05
N ASN A 106 14.35 5.42 10.50
CA ASN A 106 15.60 5.22 11.24
C ASN A 106 15.60 3.94 12.08
N ASP A 107 15.17 2.82 11.49
CA ASP A 107 15.15 1.54 12.17
C ASP A 107 16.54 1.18 12.74
N PRO A 108 16.68 0.82 14.03
CA PRO A 108 17.99 0.60 14.65
C PRO A 108 18.76 -0.58 14.04
N VAL A 109 18.05 -1.64 13.60
CA VAL A 109 18.68 -2.81 12.97
C VAL A 109 19.18 -2.45 11.57
N PHE A 110 18.41 -1.66 10.85
CA PHE A 110 18.84 -1.12 9.55
C PHE A 110 20.06 -0.23 9.68
N LEU A 111 20.11 0.67 10.66
CA LEU A 111 21.26 1.55 10.88
C LEU A 111 22.53 0.76 11.21
N LYS A 112 22.40 -0.31 12.01
CA LYS A 112 23.51 -1.24 12.28
C LYS A 112 23.97 -1.95 11.00
N TYR A 113 23.06 -2.52 10.25
CA TYR A 113 23.32 -3.20 8.99
C TYR A 113 24.06 -2.28 8.00
N LYS A 114 23.57 -1.06 7.83
CA LYS A 114 24.20 -0.04 6.97
C LYS A 114 25.65 0.24 7.37
N GLY A 115 25.94 0.35 8.65
CA GLY A 115 27.30 0.52 9.17
C GLY A 115 28.20 -0.69 8.87
N GLU A 116 27.68 -1.90 8.99
CA GLU A 116 28.42 -3.13 8.69
C GLU A 116 28.69 -3.27 7.19
N VAL A 117 27.74 -2.94 6.32
CA VAL A 117 27.93 -2.90 4.86
C VAL A 117 29.00 -1.88 4.46
N ALA A 118 28.93 -0.66 5.01
CA ALA A 118 29.91 0.39 4.73
C ALA A 118 31.33 0.00 5.15
N SER A 119 31.49 -0.81 6.20
CA SER A 119 32.77 -1.34 6.65
C SER A 119 33.20 -2.64 5.97
N SER A 120 32.44 -3.14 4.99
CA SER A 120 32.64 -4.44 4.32
C SER A 120 32.67 -5.64 5.30
N ALA A 121 31.97 -5.52 6.43
CA ALA A 121 31.96 -6.53 7.48
C ALA A 121 30.93 -7.67 7.25
N LEU A 122 30.09 -7.56 6.20
CA LEU A 122 29.04 -8.53 5.92
C LEU A 122 29.43 -9.47 4.76
N PRO A 123 29.58 -10.78 5.01
CA PRO A 123 29.82 -11.75 3.96
C PRO A 123 28.65 -11.82 2.95
N GLY A 124 28.98 -11.78 1.66
CA GLY A 124 28.01 -11.92 0.56
C GLY A 124 27.17 -10.68 0.28
N VAL A 125 27.55 -9.53 0.82
CA VAL A 125 26.98 -8.22 0.51
C VAL A 125 28.07 -7.35 -0.07
N GLU A 126 27.80 -6.73 -1.23
CA GLU A 126 28.78 -5.81 -1.85
C GLU A 126 28.96 -4.54 -0.98
N PRO A 127 30.18 -4.01 -0.88
CA PRO A 127 30.43 -2.80 -0.12
C PRO A 127 29.60 -1.62 -0.61
N GLY A 128 28.84 -1.01 0.30
CA GLY A 128 27.96 0.11 -0.01
C GLY A 128 26.57 -0.26 -0.53
N ASP A 129 26.29 -1.54 -0.76
CA ASP A 129 24.94 -2.01 -1.12
C ASP A 129 24.10 -2.35 0.13
N GLU A 130 23.38 -1.36 0.63
CA GLU A 130 22.44 -1.51 1.75
C GLU A 130 21.03 -1.88 1.31
N THR A 131 20.79 -2.04 -0.01
CA THR A 131 19.44 -2.12 -0.58
C THR A 131 18.74 -3.46 -0.35
N GLY A 132 19.47 -4.48 0.07
CA GLY A 132 18.91 -5.82 0.30
C GLY A 132 18.15 -5.97 1.59
N LEU A 133 18.52 -5.26 2.69
CA LEU A 133 17.90 -5.51 3.99
C LEU A 133 16.40 -5.25 3.95
N THR A 134 15.65 -6.26 4.33
CA THR A 134 14.18 -6.24 4.33
C THR A 134 13.68 -6.81 5.64
N ALA A 135 12.67 -6.17 6.24
CA ALA A 135 12.01 -6.69 7.42
C ALA A 135 10.61 -7.22 7.09
N VAL A 136 10.19 -8.24 7.85
CA VAL A 136 8.81 -8.73 7.88
C VAL A 136 8.30 -8.66 9.31
N LEU A 137 7.37 -7.75 9.58
CA LEU A 137 6.63 -7.73 10.84
C LEU A 137 5.58 -8.82 10.82
N THR A 138 5.80 -9.86 11.60
CA THR A 138 4.94 -11.04 11.65
C THR A 138 4.12 -11.03 12.94
N GLU A 139 2.82 -11.28 12.83
CA GLU A 139 1.89 -11.40 13.96
C GLU A 139 1.18 -12.74 13.97
N THR A 140 1.09 -13.34 15.15
CA THR A 140 0.19 -14.46 15.44
C THR A 140 -0.76 -14.11 16.58
N LYS A 141 -1.94 -14.72 16.56
CA LYS A 141 -3.01 -14.49 17.55
C LYS A 141 -3.62 -15.82 17.93
N ALA A 142 -4.08 -15.93 19.18
CA ALA A 142 -4.60 -17.16 19.74
C ALA A 142 -5.74 -16.93 20.75
N ARG A 143 -6.52 -17.98 21.02
CA ARG A 143 -7.60 -17.98 22.02
C ARG A 143 -7.07 -18.24 23.42
N THR A 144 -5.93 -18.97 23.52
CA THR A 144 -5.28 -19.29 24.80
C THR A 144 -3.78 -19.04 24.76
N PRO A 145 -3.11 -18.90 25.91
CA PRO A 145 -1.64 -18.77 25.96
C PRO A 145 -0.92 -19.98 25.39
N GLU A 146 -1.46 -21.19 25.59
CA GLU A 146 -0.89 -22.44 25.09
C GLU A 146 -0.93 -22.50 23.55
N GLU A 147 -2.07 -22.14 22.96
CA GLU A 147 -2.22 -22.01 21.51
C GLU A 147 -1.25 -20.95 20.95
N LEU A 148 -1.09 -19.80 21.62
CA LEU A 148 -0.12 -18.79 21.23
C LEU A 148 1.30 -19.34 21.18
N GLN A 149 1.71 -20.11 22.20
CA GLN A 149 3.04 -20.70 22.27
C GLN A 149 3.24 -21.79 21.20
N GLN A 150 2.21 -22.58 20.89
CA GLN A 150 2.25 -23.55 19.78
C GLN A 150 2.42 -22.83 18.43
N ASN A 151 1.68 -21.76 18.21
CA ASN A 151 1.79 -20.95 17.00
C ASN A 151 3.20 -20.36 16.84
N ILE A 152 3.76 -19.77 17.89
CA ILE A 152 5.13 -19.23 17.89
C ILE A 152 6.12 -20.35 17.53
N SER A 153 6.02 -21.51 18.18
CA SER A 153 6.92 -22.62 17.93
C SER A 153 6.84 -23.14 16.49
N ALA A 154 5.63 -23.21 15.91
CA ALA A 154 5.43 -23.60 14.51
C ALA A 154 6.06 -22.60 13.53
N ILE A 155 5.90 -21.30 13.79
CA ILE A 155 6.50 -20.25 12.97
C ILE A 155 8.04 -20.27 13.09
N GLU A 156 8.59 -20.39 14.29
CA GLU A 156 10.04 -20.50 14.50
C GLU A 156 10.63 -21.74 13.83
N ALA A 157 9.96 -22.88 13.89
CA ALA A 157 10.35 -24.09 13.19
C ALA A 157 10.38 -23.90 11.65
N CYS A 158 9.36 -23.25 11.09
CA CYS A 158 9.32 -22.90 9.67
C CYS A 158 10.49 -21.99 9.28
N LEU A 159 10.80 -21.01 10.13
CA LEU A 159 11.85 -20.03 9.87
C LEU A 159 13.26 -20.58 9.98
N GLN A 160 13.49 -21.77 10.55
CA GLN A 160 14.80 -22.44 10.56
C GLN A 160 15.37 -22.74 9.16
N ALA A 161 14.49 -22.82 8.14
CA ALA A 161 14.91 -22.99 6.76
C ALA A 161 15.46 -21.70 6.10
N PHE A 162 15.42 -20.56 6.79
CA PHE A 162 15.79 -19.24 6.27
C PHE A 162 16.90 -18.61 7.12
N THR A 163 17.74 -17.80 6.47
CA THR A 163 18.81 -17.07 7.18
C THR A 163 18.33 -15.66 7.52
N THR A 164 18.03 -15.40 8.79
CA THR A 164 17.72 -14.05 9.28
C THR A 164 19.01 -13.30 9.64
N TYR A 165 19.00 -11.98 9.44
CA TYR A 165 20.14 -11.11 9.78
C TYR A 165 20.39 -11.06 11.30
N ILE A 166 19.33 -11.08 12.10
CA ILE A 166 19.38 -11.21 13.56
C ILE A 166 18.50 -12.39 14.00
N PRO A 167 18.74 -12.97 15.20
CA PRO A 167 17.90 -14.05 15.72
C PRO A 167 16.42 -13.68 15.78
N VAL A 168 15.55 -14.62 15.42
CA VAL A 168 14.10 -14.48 15.55
C VAL A 168 13.71 -14.39 17.01
N ARG A 169 12.85 -13.43 17.34
CA ARG A 169 12.34 -13.25 18.70
C ARG A 169 10.90 -12.74 18.65
N PHE A 170 9.95 -13.59 19.01
CA PHE A 170 8.59 -13.19 19.29
C PHE A 170 8.45 -12.55 20.68
N THR A 171 7.56 -11.58 20.78
CA THR A 171 7.18 -10.97 22.05
C THR A 171 5.64 -10.85 22.13
N ASP A 172 5.10 -11.24 23.28
CA ASP A 172 3.68 -11.13 23.62
C ASP A 172 3.41 -9.89 24.50
N ARG A 173 4.45 -9.12 24.83
CA ARG A 173 4.35 -7.91 25.64
C ARG A 173 3.88 -6.72 24.79
N PRO A 174 2.70 -6.14 25.12
CA PRO A 174 2.11 -5.02 24.33
C PRO A 174 3.05 -3.82 24.20
N GLU A 175 3.82 -3.47 25.25
CA GLU A 175 4.78 -2.37 25.24
C GLU A 175 5.97 -2.58 24.32
N GLU A 176 6.25 -3.82 23.89
CA GLU A 176 7.28 -4.15 22.92
C GLU A 176 6.70 -4.23 21.50
N TYR A 177 5.69 -5.07 21.28
CA TYR A 177 5.17 -5.25 19.91
C TYR A 177 4.48 -4.00 19.36
N SER A 178 3.89 -3.14 20.21
CA SER A 178 3.32 -1.87 19.77
C SER A 178 4.36 -0.96 19.10
N LYS A 179 5.65 -1.06 19.45
CA LYS A 179 6.73 -0.32 18.81
C LYS A 179 6.94 -0.78 17.36
N TYR A 180 6.82 -2.09 17.10
CA TYR A 180 6.93 -2.63 15.73
C TYR A 180 5.79 -2.11 14.85
N TRP A 181 4.56 -2.12 15.37
CA TRP A 181 3.40 -1.59 14.67
C TRP A 181 3.46 -0.07 14.49
N ALA A 182 4.03 0.65 15.46
CA ALA A 182 4.29 2.10 15.31
C ALA A 182 5.31 2.40 14.20
N ILE A 183 6.36 1.59 14.05
CA ILE A 183 7.31 1.66 12.93
C ILE A 183 6.53 1.49 11.61
N ARG A 184 5.74 0.43 11.47
CA ARG A 184 4.95 0.15 10.27
C ARG A 184 4.00 1.30 9.90
N SER A 185 3.27 1.83 10.88
CA SER A 185 2.33 2.93 10.68
C SER A 185 3.03 4.25 10.33
N GLY A 186 4.29 4.41 10.78
CA GLY A 186 5.09 5.60 10.56
C GLY A 186 5.71 5.72 9.16
N ILE A 187 5.71 4.68 8.34
CA ILE A 187 6.41 4.66 7.03
C ILE A 187 5.85 5.73 6.09
N PHE A 188 4.55 5.73 5.84
CA PHE A 188 3.94 6.65 4.87
C PHE A 188 4.19 8.13 5.23
N PRO A 189 3.92 8.61 6.46
CA PRO A 189 4.25 9.99 6.83
C PRO A 189 5.75 10.28 6.85
N SER A 190 6.61 9.30 7.17
CA SER A 190 8.07 9.48 7.14
C SER A 190 8.60 9.66 5.73
N VAL A 191 8.24 8.79 4.81
CA VAL A 191 8.64 8.88 3.39
C VAL A 191 8.14 10.19 2.77
N GLY A 192 6.87 10.54 3.02
CA GLY A 192 6.32 11.81 2.56
C GLY A 192 6.99 13.03 3.19
N GLY A 193 7.39 12.95 4.45
CA GLY A 193 8.07 14.02 5.18
C GLY A 193 9.52 14.28 4.74
N THR A 194 10.18 13.31 4.13
CA THR A 194 11.55 13.44 3.61
C THR A 194 11.62 13.90 2.15
N ARG A 195 10.48 13.93 1.45
CA ARG A 195 10.41 14.34 0.04
C ARG A 195 10.91 15.77 -0.19
N GLN A 196 11.34 16.04 -1.41
CA GLN A 196 11.71 17.40 -1.83
C GLN A 196 10.46 18.29 -1.91
N PRO A 197 10.53 19.55 -1.46
CA PRO A 197 9.47 20.53 -1.67
C PRO A 197 9.09 20.65 -3.16
N GLY A 198 7.81 20.82 -3.46
CA GLY A 198 7.29 20.89 -4.84
C GLY A 198 7.07 19.52 -5.50
N THR A 199 7.37 18.41 -4.81
CA THR A 199 6.99 17.07 -5.27
C THR A 199 5.70 16.61 -4.60
N THR A 200 4.99 15.68 -5.25
CA THR A 200 3.88 14.95 -4.64
C THR A 200 4.34 13.56 -4.21
N CYS A 201 3.74 13.06 -3.15
CA CYS A 201 3.92 11.68 -2.68
C CYS A 201 2.78 10.84 -3.26
N LEU A 202 3.11 9.88 -4.10
CA LEU A 202 2.16 8.96 -4.73
C LEU A 202 2.31 7.59 -4.07
N ILE A 203 1.19 6.98 -3.74
CA ILE A 203 1.12 5.61 -3.26
C ILE A 203 0.30 4.79 -4.24
N GLU A 204 0.88 3.70 -4.71
CA GLU A 204 0.21 2.70 -5.52
C GLU A 204 0.04 1.41 -4.73
N ASP A 205 -0.88 0.58 -5.18
CA ASP A 205 -1.40 -0.56 -4.43
C ASP A 205 -1.66 -1.71 -5.41
N ILE A 206 -0.87 -2.76 -5.32
CA ILE A 206 -0.91 -3.90 -6.24
C ILE A 206 -0.96 -5.22 -5.48
N ALA A 207 -1.43 -6.28 -6.12
CA ALA A 207 -1.38 -7.62 -5.55
C ALA A 207 -0.90 -8.65 -6.56
N PHE A 208 -0.18 -9.65 -6.05
CA PHE A 208 0.29 -10.84 -6.75
C PHE A 208 -0.25 -12.10 -6.09
N HIS A 209 -0.29 -13.20 -6.82
CA HIS A 209 -0.45 -14.50 -6.20
C HIS A 209 0.73 -14.79 -5.27
N ILE A 210 0.45 -15.42 -4.15
CA ILE A 210 1.46 -15.56 -3.07
C ILE A 210 2.69 -16.34 -3.53
N GLU A 211 2.51 -17.28 -4.44
CA GLU A 211 3.58 -18.11 -5.00
C GLU A 211 4.56 -17.29 -5.85
N ASP A 212 4.08 -16.23 -6.52
CA ASP A 212 4.88 -15.36 -7.39
C ASP A 212 5.62 -14.28 -6.61
N LEU A 213 5.27 -14.08 -5.35
CA LEU A 213 5.73 -12.96 -4.53
C LEU A 213 7.26 -12.77 -4.53
N PRO A 214 8.10 -13.82 -4.40
CA PRO A 214 9.55 -13.65 -4.37
C PRO A 214 10.13 -13.03 -5.64
N GLU A 215 9.66 -13.48 -6.80
CA GLU A 215 10.15 -12.99 -8.09
C GLU A 215 9.50 -11.64 -8.44
N ALA A 216 8.18 -11.54 -8.28
CA ALA A 216 7.43 -10.32 -8.58
C ALA A 216 7.91 -9.11 -7.76
N THR A 217 8.21 -9.31 -6.48
CA THR A 217 8.71 -8.22 -5.62
C THR A 217 10.10 -7.74 -6.04
N ALA A 218 11.00 -8.68 -6.36
CA ALA A 218 12.34 -8.33 -6.82
C ALA A 218 12.31 -7.59 -8.17
N GLU A 219 11.45 -8.01 -9.09
CA GLU A 219 11.28 -7.35 -10.37
C GLU A 219 10.61 -5.98 -10.25
N LEU A 220 9.63 -5.84 -9.35
CA LEU A 220 9.01 -4.55 -9.04
C LEU A 220 10.05 -3.55 -8.54
N GLN A 221 10.91 -3.95 -7.61
CA GLN A 221 11.99 -3.10 -7.09
C GLN A 221 12.93 -2.64 -8.21
N GLN A 222 13.35 -3.57 -9.07
CA GLN A 222 14.21 -3.25 -10.21
C GLN A 222 13.52 -2.35 -11.24
N LEU A 223 12.23 -2.57 -11.50
CA LEU A 223 11.44 -1.76 -12.43
C LEU A 223 11.35 -0.32 -11.97
N ILE A 224 10.98 -0.09 -10.72
CA ILE A 224 10.88 1.25 -10.11
C ILE A 224 12.25 1.96 -10.17
N ALA A 225 13.34 1.26 -9.87
CA ALA A 225 14.70 1.80 -9.94
C ALA A 225 15.10 2.18 -11.38
N ARG A 226 14.76 1.36 -12.40
CA ARG A 226 15.03 1.67 -13.83
C ARG A 226 14.37 2.97 -14.29
N HIS A 227 13.21 3.33 -13.72
CA HIS A 227 12.55 4.62 -13.99
C HIS A 227 13.14 5.78 -13.16
N GLY A 228 14.24 5.54 -12.43
CA GLY A 228 14.95 6.57 -11.66
C GLY A 228 14.31 6.94 -10.32
N TYR A 229 13.38 6.13 -9.81
CA TYR A 229 12.78 6.34 -8.47
C TYR A 229 13.59 5.62 -7.39
N ASN A 230 14.85 6.04 -7.20
CA ASN A 230 15.77 5.40 -6.25
C ASN A 230 15.42 5.64 -4.78
N ASP A 231 14.51 6.57 -4.50
CA ASP A 231 13.98 6.87 -3.17
C ASP A 231 12.60 6.22 -2.89
N ALA A 232 12.09 5.45 -3.86
CA ALA A 232 10.85 4.72 -3.69
C ALA A 232 10.97 3.66 -2.58
N CYS A 233 9.91 3.42 -1.84
CA CYS A 233 9.82 2.31 -0.89
C CYS A 233 8.70 1.33 -1.26
N ILE A 234 8.92 0.07 -0.92
CA ILE A 234 7.95 -1.02 -1.06
C ILE A 234 7.64 -1.56 0.33
N TYR A 235 6.35 -1.58 0.68
CA TYR A 235 5.88 -2.15 1.94
C TYR A 235 4.45 -2.65 1.77
N GLY A 236 3.94 -3.46 2.69
CA GLY A 236 2.53 -3.85 2.64
C GLY A 236 2.26 -5.24 3.20
N HIS A 237 1.05 -5.70 2.94
CA HIS A 237 0.47 -6.91 3.47
C HIS A 237 0.98 -8.16 2.73
N ALA A 238 2.24 -8.52 2.98
CA ALA A 238 2.92 -9.59 2.23
C ALA A 238 2.20 -10.94 2.33
N LEU A 239 1.57 -11.24 3.48
CA LEU A 239 0.79 -12.46 3.66
C LEU A 239 -0.38 -12.59 2.68
N GLU A 240 -0.88 -11.45 2.19
CA GLU A 240 -1.97 -11.35 1.20
C GLU A 240 -1.46 -11.09 -0.23
N GLY A 241 -0.13 -11.13 -0.45
CA GLY A 241 0.46 -10.81 -1.75
C GLY A 241 0.32 -9.35 -2.16
N ASN A 242 -0.11 -8.47 -1.25
CA ASN A 242 -0.44 -7.08 -1.50
C ASN A 242 0.70 -6.15 -1.08
N TYR A 243 1.16 -5.35 -2.03
CA TYR A 243 2.19 -4.34 -1.79
C TYR A 243 1.74 -2.94 -2.16
N HIS A 244 2.18 -2.00 -1.34
CA HIS A 244 2.17 -0.58 -1.65
C HIS A 244 3.58 -0.17 -2.05
N PHE A 245 3.68 0.68 -3.07
CA PHE A 245 4.94 1.38 -3.32
C PHE A 245 4.70 2.89 -3.33
N ILE A 246 5.65 3.62 -2.75
CA ILE A 246 5.60 5.08 -2.66
C ILE A 246 6.69 5.64 -3.52
N ILE A 247 6.33 6.60 -4.39
CA ILE A 247 7.25 7.41 -5.17
C ILE A 247 7.02 8.89 -4.87
N ASN A 248 8.09 9.68 -4.94
CA ASN A 248 8.01 11.13 -4.82
C ASN A 248 8.40 11.76 -6.15
N GLN A 249 7.53 12.59 -6.71
CA GLN A 249 7.74 13.17 -8.02
C GLN A 249 7.11 14.56 -8.16
N SER A 250 7.78 15.45 -8.90
CA SER A 250 7.20 16.65 -9.51
C SER A 250 6.49 16.31 -10.82
N PHE A 251 5.47 17.09 -11.16
CA PHE A 251 4.77 17.04 -12.45
C PHE A 251 4.83 18.40 -13.16
N SER A 252 5.92 19.14 -12.95
CA SER A 252 6.07 20.49 -13.48
C SER A 252 6.52 20.51 -14.95
N THR A 253 7.06 19.39 -15.46
CA THR A 253 7.55 19.27 -16.84
C THR A 253 6.92 18.08 -17.55
N GLN A 254 6.86 18.15 -18.89
CA GLN A 254 6.38 17.04 -19.73
C GLN A 254 7.25 15.78 -19.57
N ALA A 255 8.55 15.95 -19.33
CA ALA A 255 9.45 14.82 -19.11
C ALA A 255 9.11 14.06 -17.80
N GLU A 256 8.73 14.78 -16.74
CA GLU A 256 8.30 14.19 -15.49
C GLU A 256 6.96 13.46 -15.63
N VAL A 257 6.00 14.07 -16.33
CA VAL A 257 4.72 13.42 -16.67
C VAL A 257 4.96 12.13 -17.47
N LYS A 258 5.81 12.20 -18.49
CA LYS A 258 6.17 11.05 -19.33
C LYS A 258 6.83 9.93 -18.52
N ARG A 259 7.75 10.27 -17.62
CA ARG A 259 8.39 9.28 -16.73
C ARG A 259 7.38 8.52 -15.89
N TYR A 260 6.37 9.21 -15.34
CA TYR A 260 5.31 8.57 -14.57
C TYR A 260 4.40 7.71 -15.47
N GLU A 261 4.03 8.20 -16.66
CA GLU A 261 3.26 7.43 -17.63
C GLU A 261 3.96 6.13 -18.00
N ASP A 262 5.27 6.19 -18.28
CA ASP A 262 6.08 5.03 -18.64
C ASP A 262 6.18 4.03 -17.48
N LEU A 263 6.39 4.52 -16.25
CA LEU A 263 6.36 3.67 -15.06
C LEU A 263 5.02 2.93 -14.94
N MET A 264 3.89 3.64 -15.05
CA MET A 264 2.57 3.02 -14.89
C MET A 264 2.25 2.00 -15.99
N ASN A 265 2.71 2.24 -17.22
CA ASN A 265 2.59 1.28 -18.32
C ASN A 265 3.43 0.02 -18.05
N ASP A 266 4.64 0.16 -17.55
CA ASP A 266 5.51 -0.97 -17.22
C ASP A 266 4.99 -1.73 -15.97
N ILE A 267 4.45 -1.03 -14.98
CA ILE A 267 3.76 -1.66 -13.83
C ILE A 267 2.55 -2.48 -14.31
N LYS A 268 1.73 -1.93 -15.19
CA LYS A 268 0.60 -2.65 -15.79
C LYS A 268 1.10 -3.94 -16.46
N THR A 269 2.14 -3.86 -17.26
CA THR A 269 2.72 -5.02 -17.95
C THR A 269 3.28 -6.05 -16.97
N LEU A 270 4.02 -5.61 -15.95
CA LEU A 270 4.54 -6.51 -14.92
C LEU A 270 3.43 -7.21 -14.16
N VAL A 271 2.46 -6.43 -13.65
CA VAL A 271 1.43 -6.94 -12.74
C VAL A 271 0.42 -7.80 -13.50
N VAL A 272 -0.10 -7.30 -14.65
CA VAL A 272 -1.20 -7.97 -15.37
C VAL A 272 -0.67 -8.98 -16.37
N ASP A 273 0.19 -8.55 -17.29
CA ASP A 273 0.56 -9.41 -18.43
C ASP A 273 1.51 -10.53 -18.01
N LYS A 274 2.39 -10.27 -17.04
CA LYS A 274 3.36 -11.28 -16.57
C LYS A 274 2.85 -12.14 -15.43
N TYR A 275 2.27 -11.52 -14.40
CA TYR A 275 1.91 -12.22 -13.16
C TYR A 275 0.40 -12.41 -12.96
N ASP A 276 -0.43 -11.93 -13.88
CA ASP A 276 -1.91 -11.96 -13.76
C ASP A 276 -2.44 -11.48 -12.41
N GLY A 277 -1.73 -10.54 -11.81
CA GLY A 277 -2.04 -9.90 -10.54
C GLY A 277 -3.14 -8.84 -10.62
N SER A 278 -3.26 -8.01 -9.62
CA SER A 278 -4.22 -6.90 -9.55
C SER A 278 -3.52 -5.56 -9.45
N LEU A 279 -3.97 -4.59 -10.24
CA LEU A 279 -3.47 -3.21 -10.22
C LEU A 279 -3.98 -2.39 -9.05
N LYS A 280 -5.06 -2.85 -8.38
CA LYS A 280 -5.57 -2.31 -7.13
C LYS A 280 -6.00 -3.44 -6.22
N ALA A 281 -5.29 -3.59 -5.10
CA ALA A 281 -5.58 -4.61 -4.12
C ALA A 281 -6.68 -4.16 -3.13
N GLU A 282 -6.58 -2.94 -2.57
CA GLU A 282 -7.48 -2.43 -1.53
C GLU A 282 -7.80 -0.93 -1.59
N HIS A 283 -6.97 -0.09 -2.28
CA HIS A 283 -7.16 1.36 -2.29
C HIS A 283 -8.24 1.86 -3.27
N GLY A 284 -8.88 0.97 -4.00
CA GLY A 284 -9.86 1.31 -5.03
C GLY A 284 -9.23 1.72 -6.37
N THR A 285 -10.03 1.69 -7.41
CA THR A 285 -9.62 2.03 -8.78
C THR A 285 -9.42 3.53 -8.95
N GLY A 286 -10.34 4.32 -8.41
CA GLY A 286 -10.34 5.76 -8.58
C GLY A 286 -10.37 6.19 -10.05
N ARG A 287 -9.83 7.38 -10.31
CA ARG A 287 -9.57 7.87 -11.67
C ARG A 287 -8.21 7.40 -12.19
N ASN A 288 -7.28 7.17 -11.27
CA ASN A 288 -5.90 6.84 -11.61
C ASN A 288 -5.77 5.52 -12.34
N MET A 289 -6.51 4.50 -11.90
CA MET A 289 -6.47 3.16 -12.52
C MET A 289 -7.64 2.90 -13.51
N ALA A 290 -8.58 3.82 -13.66
CA ALA A 290 -9.70 3.67 -14.60
C ALA A 290 -9.27 3.31 -16.02
N PRO A 291 -8.19 3.88 -16.61
CA PRO A 291 -7.73 3.51 -17.94
C PRO A 291 -7.25 2.07 -18.08
N PHE A 292 -6.89 1.43 -16.97
CA PHE A 292 -6.29 0.09 -16.98
C PHE A 292 -7.27 -1.03 -16.64
N VAL A 293 -8.50 -0.72 -16.23
CA VAL A 293 -9.53 -1.72 -15.82
C VAL A 293 -9.82 -2.69 -16.94
N CYS A 294 -10.05 -2.19 -18.17
CA CYS A 294 -10.33 -3.03 -19.33
C CYS A 294 -9.14 -3.95 -19.65
N HIS A 295 -7.90 -3.46 -19.49
CA HIS A 295 -6.70 -4.26 -19.71
C HIS A 295 -6.58 -5.42 -18.72
N GLU A 296 -6.86 -5.18 -17.43
CA GLU A 296 -6.78 -6.21 -16.40
C GLU A 296 -7.90 -7.27 -16.53
N TRP A 297 -9.12 -6.85 -16.86
CA TRP A 297 -10.28 -7.73 -16.83
C TRP A 297 -10.68 -8.30 -18.20
N GLY A 298 -10.24 -7.67 -19.30
CA GLY A 298 -10.68 -7.97 -20.66
C GLY A 298 -12.03 -7.35 -20.99
N ASP A 299 -12.34 -7.32 -22.29
CA ASP A 299 -13.51 -6.62 -22.86
C ASP A 299 -14.84 -7.10 -22.28
N ASP A 300 -15.03 -8.41 -22.13
CA ASP A 300 -16.33 -8.97 -21.72
C ASP A 300 -16.67 -8.62 -20.27
N ALA A 301 -15.68 -8.75 -19.35
CA ALA A 301 -15.87 -8.37 -17.96
C ALA A 301 -16.05 -6.86 -17.82
N TYR A 302 -15.27 -6.06 -18.57
CA TYR A 302 -15.40 -4.61 -18.55
C TYR A 302 -16.75 -4.14 -19.09
N LYS A 303 -17.28 -4.76 -20.16
CA LYS A 303 -18.64 -4.50 -20.65
C LYS A 303 -19.72 -4.84 -19.62
N ALA A 304 -19.54 -5.97 -18.90
CA ALA A 304 -20.46 -6.33 -17.82
C ALA A 304 -20.45 -5.29 -16.69
N MET A 305 -19.28 -4.81 -16.28
CA MET A 305 -19.16 -3.73 -15.30
C MET A 305 -19.84 -2.45 -15.76
N LYS A 306 -19.65 -2.04 -17.03
CA LYS A 306 -20.35 -0.88 -17.62
C LYS A 306 -21.86 -1.05 -17.63
N ALA A 307 -22.35 -2.23 -18.00
CA ALA A 307 -23.79 -2.51 -17.98
C ALA A 307 -24.40 -2.40 -16.56
N VAL A 308 -23.67 -2.85 -15.54
CA VAL A 308 -24.05 -2.64 -14.12
C VAL A 308 -24.11 -1.16 -13.79
N LYS A 309 -23.07 -0.40 -14.16
CA LYS A 309 -23.04 1.06 -13.96
C LYS A 309 -24.23 1.75 -14.62
N GLU A 310 -24.50 1.44 -15.87
CA GLU A 310 -25.61 2.03 -16.64
C GLU A 310 -26.99 1.68 -16.05
N LEU A 311 -27.14 0.47 -15.49
CA LEU A 311 -28.37 0.04 -14.83
C LEU A 311 -28.66 0.85 -13.56
N PHE A 312 -27.62 1.12 -12.74
CA PHE A 312 -27.75 1.85 -11.47
C PHE A 312 -27.75 3.38 -11.67
N ASP A 313 -27.03 3.87 -12.64
CA ASP A 313 -26.84 5.30 -12.90
C ASP A 313 -26.95 5.63 -14.40
N PRO A 314 -28.15 5.52 -14.97
CA PRO A 314 -28.35 5.76 -16.41
C PRO A 314 -28.08 7.20 -16.86
N GLN A 315 -28.03 8.15 -15.92
CA GLN A 315 -27.75 9.56 -16.20
C GLN A 315 -26.26 9.93 -15.98
N GLY A 316 -25.45 9.00 -15.46
CA GLY A 316 -24.02 9.24 -15.21
C GLY A 316 -23.73 10.29 -14.15
N LEU A 317 -24.59 10.44 -13.14
CA LEU A 317 -24.47 11.45 -12.08
C LEU A 317 -23.56 11.02 -10.91
N LEU A 318 -23.47 9.72 -10.68
CA LEU A 318 -22.77 9.17 -9.52
C LEU A 318 -21.27 9.02 -9.81
N ASN A 319 -20.47 9.83 -9.17
CA ASN A 319 -19.02 9.85 -9.18
C ASN A 319 -18.40 9.67 -10.60
N PRO A 320 -18.68 10.57 -11.55
CA PRO A 320 -18.28 10.41 -12.95
C PRO A 320 -16.75 10.36 -13.12
N GLY A 321 -16.28 9.47 -13.99
CA GLY A 321 -14.87 9.28 -14.32
C GLY A 321 -14.08 8.43 -13.31
N VAL A 322 -14.72 7.93 -12.25
CA VAL A 322 -14.17 6.96 -11.30
C VAL A 322 -14.55 5.55 -11.76
N ILE A 323 -13.63 4.61 -11.71
CA ILE A 323 -13.72 3.24 -12.25
C ILE A 323 -13.85 3.23 -13.78
N PHE A 324 -14.73 4.06 -14.33
CA PHE A 324 -14.99 4.17 -15.77
C PHE A 324 -14.60 5.56 -16.26
N ASN A 325 -13.66 5.62 -17.20
CA ASN A 325 -13.21 6.88 -17.79
C ASN A 325 -12.89 6.67 -19.26
N ASP A 326 -13.48 7.50 -20.13
CA ASP A 326 -13.27 7.40 -21.58
C ASP A 326 -11.96 8.09 -22.02
N ASP A 327 -11.32 8.88 -21.13
CA ASP A 327 -10.00 9.45 -21.38
C ASP A 327 -8.90 8.47 -20.93
N PRO A 328 -8.18 7.83 -21.86
CA PRO A 328 -7.13 6.86 -21.53
C PRO A 328 -5.92 7.50 -20.82
N GLN A 329 -5.85 8.82 -20.80
CA GLN A 329 -4.79 9.60 -20.18
C GLN A 329 -5.24 10.34 -18.92
N CYS A 330 -6.42 10.03 -18.37
CA CYS A 330 -6.94 10.76 -17.21
C CYS A 330 -6.01 10.70 -15.97
N HIS A 331 -5.19 9.64 -15.87
CA HIS A 331 -4.21 9.42 -14.80
C HIS A 331 -2.97 10.34 -14.88
N ILE A 332 -2.73 10.98 -16.03
CA ILE A 332 -1.60 11.89 -16.26
C ILE A 332 -2.04 13.34 -16.54
N LYS A 333 -3.28 13.65 -16.26
CA LYS A 333 -3.87 14.98 -16.44
C LYS A 333 -4.44 15.53 -15.15
N ASN A 334 -4.59 16.86 -15.08
CA ASN A 334 -5.25 17.56 -14.00
C ASN A 334 -4.66 17.24 -12.61
N PHE A 335 -3.33 17.13 -12.52
CA PHE A 335 -2.65 16.95 -11.25
C PHE A 335 -2.97 18.08 -10.28
N LYS A 336 -3.16 17.73 -9.00
CA LYS A 336 -3.34 18.72 -7.96
C LYS A 336 -2.09 19.60 -7.86
N PRO A 337 -2.18 20.92 -8.04
CA PRO A 337 -1.03 21.78 -7.89
C PRO A 337 -0.57 21.80 -6.43
N LEU A 338 0.73 21.72 -6.21
CA LEU A 338 1.37 21.81 -4.89
C LEU A 338 2.33 23.01 -4.86
N PRO A 339 1.82 24.25 -4.88
CA PRO A 339 2.67 25.43 -4.84
C PRO A 339 3.41 25.49 -3.50
N LEU A 340 4.64 26.00 -3.54
CA LEU A 340 5.37 26.34 -2.33
C LEU A 340 4.63 27.44 -1.57
N LEU A 341 4.64 27.35 -0.25
CA LEU A 341 3.94 28.31 0.59
C LEU A 341 4.60 29.67 0.55
N VAL A 342 3.84 30.67 0.15
CA VAL A 342 4.24 32.09 0.24
C VAL A 342 3.79 32.63 1.59
N MET A 343 4.73 32.75 2.53
CA MET A 343 4.50 33.25 3.86
C MET A 343 5.24 34.58 4.07
N SER A 344 4.83 35.35 5.09
CA SER A 344 5.58 36.56 5.50
C SER A 344 6.97 36.16 6.02
N ASP A 345 7.97 37.02 5.88
CA ASP A 345 9.36 36.82 6.26
C ASP A 345 9.55 36.23 7.67
N LYS A 346 8.69 36.65 8.62
CA LYS A 346 8.71 36.14 10.00
C LYS A 346 8.31 34.64 10.13
N ARG A 347 7.68 34.05 9.12
CA ARG A 347 7.18 32.67 9.11
C ARG A 347 7.83 31.78 8.05
N GLN A 348 8.87 32.23 7.40
CA GLN A 348 9.55 31.48 6.34
C GLN A 348 10.07 30.13 6.82
N ALA A 349 10.61 30.04 8.04
CA ALA A 349 11.05 28.78 8.62
C ALA A 349 9.87 27.76 8.80
N THR A 350 8.66 28.26 9.08
CA THR A 350 7.46 27.42 9.18
C THR A 350 7.04 26.87 7.81
N SER A 351 7.21 27.67 6.73
CA SER A 351 6.87 27.22 5.38
C SER A 351 7.72 26.03 4.93
N LEU A 352 9.00 25.99 5.28
CA LEU A 352 9.91 24.88 4.94
C LEU A 352 9.45 23.53 5.51
N VAL A 353 8.84 23.54 6.70
CA VAL A 353 8.26 22.33 7.31
C VAL A 353 6.88 22.03 6.71
N ALA A 354 6.02 23.06 6.57
CA ALA A 354 4.67 22.89 6.07
C ALA A 354 4.62 22.46 4.59
N ASP A 355 5.62 22.86 3.77
CA ASP A 355 5.75 22.42 2.38
C ASP A 355 5.95 20.91 2.23
N LYS A 356 6.47 20.26 3.27
CA LYS A 356 6.60 18.78 3.32
C LYS A 356 5.31 18.05 3.65
N CYS A 357 4.22 18.77 3.97
CA CYS A 357 2.93 18.14 4.27
C CYS A 357 2.39 17.37 3.05
N ILE A 358 2.06 16.10 3.24
CA ILE A 358 1.45 15.23 2.22
C ILE A 358 -0.07 15.12 2.40
N GLU A 359 -0.64 15.89 3.32
CA GLU A 359 -2.08 15.94 3.61
C GLU A 359 -2.66 14.61 4.15
N CYS A 360 -1.86 13.73 4.72
CA CYS A 360 -2.26 12.41 5.21
C CYS A 360 -3.23 12.42 6.40
N GLY A 361 -3.35 13.54 7.13
CA GLY A 361 -4.27 13.65 8.27
C GLY A 361 -3.76 13.10 9.62
N PHE A 362 -2.61 12.44 9.69
CA PHE A 362 -2.07 11.85 10.93
C PHE A 362 -1.87 12.86 12.08
N CYS A 363 -1.68 14.15 11.76
CA CYS A 363 -1.58 15.19 12.78
C CYS A 363 -2.93 15.59 13.40
N GLU A 364 -4.06 15.19 12.81
CA GLU A 364 -5.39 15.66 13.24
C GLU A 364 -5.79 15.11 14.61
N VAL A 365 -5.39 13.86 14.92
CA VAL A 365 -5.64 13.24 16.23
C VAL A 365 -4.97 13.97 17.39
N ASN A 366 -3.87 14.70 17.12
CA ASN A 366 -3.13 15.49 18.10
C ASN A 366 -3.42 17.00 17.97
N CYS A 367 -4.29 17.40 17.06
CA CYS A 367 -4.57 18.80 16.79
C CYS A 367 -5.62 19.35 17.75
N LEU A 368 -5.22 20.25 18.65
CA LEU A 368 -6.11 20.89 19.63
C LEU A 368 -7.28 21.68 18.98
N SER A 369 -7.15 22.11 17.74
CA SER A 369 -8.19 22.84 17.02
C SER A 369 -9.07 21.95 16.12
N CYS A 370 -8.77 20.67 16.00
CA CYS A 370 -9.59 19.74 15.23
C CYS A 370 -10.99 19.61 15.86
N GLY A 371 -12.03 19.78 15.04
CA GLY A 371 -13.42 19.78 15.52
C GLY A 371 -13.95 21.12 16.03
N PHE A 372 -13.08 22.08 16.38
CA PHE A 372 -13.48 23.44 16.73
C PHE A 372 -13.35 24.41 15.54
N THR A 373 -12.21 24.32 14.84
CA THR A 373 -11.88 25.11 13.65
C THR A 373 -11.13 24.21 12.69
N LEU A 374 -10.35 24.80 11.78
CA LEU A 374 -9.52 24.06 10.86
C LEU A 374 -8.38 23.31 11.59
N SER A 375 -8.15 22.07 11.25
CA SER A 375 -6.98 21.30 11.68
C SER A 375 -5.68 21.86 11.10
N SER A 376 -4.53 21.39 11.59
CA SER A 376 -3.22 21.76 11.04
C SER A 376 -3.13 21.45 9.54
N ARG A 377 -3.58 20.26 9.12
CA ARG A 377 -3.64 19.85 7.71
C ARG A 377 -4.50 20.78 6.88
N GLN A 378 -5.72 21.07 7.31
CA GLN A 378 -6.66 21.95 6.61
C GLN A 378 -6.11 23.38 6.45
N ARG A 379 -5.41 23.89 7.46
CA ARG A 379 -4.76 25.23 7.38
C ARG A 379 -3.64 25.24 6.34
N ILE A 380 -2.86 24.15 6.23
CA ILE A 380 -1.82 24.05 5.21
C ILE A 380 -2.45 24.01 3.81
N VAL A 381 -3.51 23.22 3.62
CA VAL A 381 -4.25 23.15 2.34
C VAL A 381 -4.77 24.53 1.94
N LEU A 382 -5.42 25.25 2.86
CA LEU A 382 -5.92 26.60 2.62
C LEU A 382 -4.78 27.58 2.28
N GLN A 383 -3.66 27.50 3.01
CA GLN A 383 -2.51 28.38 2.75
C GLN A 383 -1.85 28.07 1.39
N ARG A 384 -1.86 26.80 0.95
CA ARG A 384 -1.41 26.43 -0.40
C ARG A 384 -2.31 27.08 -1.47
N GLU A 385 -3.62 27.03 -1.31
CA GLU A 385 -4.54 27.67 -2.26
C GLU A 385 -4.34 29.18 -2.30
N ILE A 386 -4.21 29.84 -1.15
CA ILE A 386 -3.87 31.27 -1.09
C ILE A 386 -2.54 31.57 -1.81
N SER A 387 -1.56 30.68 -1.67
CA SER A 387 -0.25 30.84 -2.34
C SER A 387 -0.37 30.66 -3.85
N ARG A 388 -1.19 29.71 -4.31
CA ARG A 388 -1.50 29.50 -5.72
C ARG A 388 -2.12 30.74 -6.35
N LEU A 389 -3.17 31.26 -5.72
CA LEU A 389 -3.87 32.51 -6.20
C LEU A 389 -2.92 33.71 -6.26
N LYS A 390 -2.08 33.88 -5.24
CA LYS A 390 -1.08 34.99 -5.23
C LYS A 390 -0.03 34.83 -6.35
N GLN A 391 0.36 33.60 -6.68
CA GLN A 391 1.34 33.34 -7.74
C GLN A 391 0.72 33.47 -9.15
N SER A 392 -0.57 33.19 -9.30
CA SER A 392 -1.30 33.40 -10.56
C SER A 392 -1.77 34.85 -10.79
N GLY A 393 -1.70 35.70 -9.76
CA GLY A 393 -2.19 37.06 -9.84
C GLY A 393 -3.71 37.22 -9.70
N GLU A 394 -4.35 36.17 -9.16
CA GLU A 394 -5.78 36.12 -8.85
C GLU A 394 -6.08 36.66 -7.44
#